data_08b4de9567e07139825ac193646076e4
#
_entry.id   08b4de9567e07139825ac193646076e4
#
_cell.length_a   1.000
_cell.length_b   1.000
_cell.length_c   1.000
_cell.angle_alpha   90.00
_cell.angle_beta   90.00
_cell.angle_gamma   90.00
#
_symmetry.space_group_name_H-M   'P 1'
#
loop_
_entity.id
_entity.type
_entity.pdbx_description
1 polymer ?
#
loop_
_entity_poly.entity_id
_entity_poly.type
_entity_poly.pdbx_seq_one_letter_code
_entity_poly.pdbx_strand_id
1 'polypeptide(L)'
;MHRPQWIAILCTAALVASLSAAFGQVQDSAPSPPSSTPAPQTPAPTPSKPGKKKYSHSNDFLIRGTVFTEKALSFPGVQLRIRRAGEKKFRWESYTNSRGEFAVRVPQGSDYEMVVHAKGFAEQTRTVGAKTGAIEESMVFRMQPTAGGKG
;
A
#
# COMPACT_ATOMS: atom_id res chain seq x y z
N MET A 1 -37.22 -23.34 16.25
CA MET A 1 -36.56 -24.38 15.44
C MET A 1 -36.61 -23.95 13.98
N HIS A 2 -35.52 -23.30 13.45
CA HIS A 2 -35.40 -22.96 12.04
C HIS A 2 -34.05 -23.50 11.56
N ARG A 3 -34.10 -24.40 10.62
CA ARG A 3 -32.93 -25.03 9.98
C ARG A 3 -32.46 -24.10 8.82
N PRO A 4 -31.17 -23.81 8.68
CA PRO A 4 -30.65 -23.17 7.47
C PRO A 4 -30.48 -24.24 6.37
N GLN A 5 -31.01 -23.94 5.20
CA GLN A 5 -30.81 -24.72 3.99
C GLN A 5 -29.45 -24.39 3.36
N TRP A 6 -28.65 -25.42 3.22
CA TRP A 6 -27.39 -25.40 2.48
C TRP A 6 -27.71 -25.56 1.00
N ILE A 7 -27.41 -24.53 0.20
CA ILE A 7 -27.47 -24.62 -1.24
C ILE A 7 -26.06 -24.92 -1.73
N ALA A 8 -25.88 -26.16 -2.15
CA ALA A 8 -24.71 -26.60 -2.90
C ALA A 8 -24.83 -26.08 -4.37
N ILE A 9 -23.90 -25.27 -4.82
CA ILE A 9 -23.77 -24.92 -6.24
C ILE A 9 -22.57 -25.66 -6.79
N LEU A 10 -22.88 -26.58 -7.70
CA LEU A 10 -21.94 -27.41 -8.46
C LEU A 10 -21.14 -26.55 -9.45
N CYS A 11 -19.84 -26.82 -9.47
CA CYS A 11 -18.88 -26.37 -10.47
C CYS A 11 -19.17 -26.97 -11.85
N THR A 12 -19.13 -26.13 -12.88
CA THR A 12 -18.86 -26.57 -14.24
C THR A 12 -17.51 -26.03 -14.69
N ALA A 13 -16.58 -26.94 -14.89
CA ALA A 13 -15.29 -26.71 -15.51
C ALA A 13 -15.48 -26.48 -17.02
N ALA A 14 -14.96 -25.41 -17.55
CA ALA A 14 -14.77 -25.24 -18.99
C ALA A 14 -13.27 -25.17 -19.29
N LEU A 15 -12.82 -26.20 -19.95
CA LEU A 15 -11.49 -26.43 -20.51
C LEU A 15 -11.44 -25.68 -21.84
N VAL A 16 -10.50 -24.75 -22.02
CA VAL A 16 -10.18 -24.22 -23.37
C VAL A 16 -8.69 -24.35 -23.59
N ALA A 17 -8.39 -25.15 -24.59
CA ALA A 17 -7.06 -25.52 -25.06
C ALA A 17 -6.44 -24.43 -25.95
N SER A 18 -5.14 -24.24 -25.75
CA SER A 18 -4.02 -23.99 -26.68
C SER A 18 -4.29 -23.34 -28.03
N LEU A 19 -3.53 -22.31 -28.35
CA LEU A 19 -2.88 -22.18 -29.66
C LEU A 19 -1.51 -21.51 -29.51
N SER A 20 -0.46 -22.31 -29.80
CA SER A 20 0.91 -21.89 -29.97
C SER A 20 1.07 -21.23 -31.33
N ALA A 21 1.65 -20.07 -31.44
CA ALA A 21 2.19 -19.51 -32.66
C ALA A 21 3.67 -19.18 -32.46
N ALA A 22 4.51 -19.99 -33.09
CA ALA A 22 5.92 -19.74 -33.29
C ALA A 22 6.11 -18.70 -34.41
N PHE A 23 6.87 -17.65 -34.16
CA PHE A 23 7.47 -16.79 -35.16
C PHE A 23 8.93 -16.59 -34.78
N GLY A 24 9.83 -17.17 -35.47
CA GLY A 24 10.64 -16.76 -36.58
C GLY A 24 11.75 -15.81 -36.11
N GLN A 25 12.97 -16.43 -35.82
CA GLN A 25 14.23 -15.68 -35.68
C GLN A 25 14.69 -15.23 -37.08
N VAL A 26 14.96 -13.95 -37.21
CA VAL A 26 15.82 -13.41 -38.28
C VAL A 26 17.10 -12.93 -37.59
N GLN A 27 18.17 -13.71 -37.82
CA GLN A 27 19.54 -13.28 -37.59
C GLN A 27 19.94 -12.35 -38.73
N ASP A 28 20.26 -11.13 -38.42
CA ASP A 28 20.98 -10.26 -39.35
C ASP A 28 22.33 -9.91 -38.75
N SER A 29 23.37 -10.38 -39.42
CA SER A 29 24.75 -10.21 -39.04
C SER A 29 25.26 -8.91 -39.65
N ALA A 30 25.67 -7.94 -38.86
CA ALA A 30 26.39 -6.79 -39.32
C ALA A 30 27.76 -6.67 -38.58
N PRO A 31 28.81 -6.26 -39.30
CA PRO A 31 30.21 -6.40 -38.86
C PRO A 31 30.63 -5.36 -37.84
N SER A 32 31.46 -5.79 -36.91
CA SER A 32 32.07 -4.99 -35.86
C SER A 32 33.09 -3.98 -36.40
N PRO A 33 33.12 -2.74 -35.95
CA PRO A 33 34.26 -1.85 -36.09
C PRO A 33 35.30 -2.08 -35.01
N PRO A 34 36.60 -1.76 -35.26
CA PRO A 34 37.72 -2.19 -34.43
C PRO A 34 37.83 -1.42 -33.10
N SER A 35 38.21 -2.19 -32.11
CA SER A 35 38.55 -1.77 -30.76
C SER A 35 39.63 -0.68 -30.73
N SER A 36 39.35 0.41 -30.10
CA SER A 36 40.34 1.26 -29.45
C SER A 36 40.19 1.14 -27.95
N THR A 37 41.12 0.43 -27.32
CA THR A 37 41.21 0.25 -25.88
C THR A 37 41.75 1.54 -25.24
N PRO A 38 40.97 2.24 -24.37
CA PRO A 38 41.54 3.20 -23.44
C PRO A 38 42.06 2.45 -22.19
N ALA A 39 43.27 2.80 -21.77
CA ALA A 39 43.89 2.29 -20.58
C ALA A 39 43.05 2.44 -19.31
N PRO A 40 43.18 1.50 -18.34
CA PRO A 40 42.40 1.58 -17.10
C PRO A 40 42.90 2.75 -16.24
N GLN A 41 42.10 3.79 -16.14
CA GLN A 41 42.25 4.82 -15.12
C GLN A 41 41.73 4.24 -13.81
N THR A 42 42.63 3.98 -12.87
CA THR A 42 42.31 3.65 -11.48
C THR A 42 41.54 4.84 -10.85
N PRO A 43 40.25 4.68 -10.47
CA PRO A 43 39.56 5.74 -9.73
C PRO A 43 40.17 5.88 -8.33
N ALA A 44 40.59 7.09 -7.99
CA ALA A 44 40.97 7.45 -6.63
C ALA A 44 39.83 7.11 -5.65
N PRO A 45 40.12 6.61 -4.43
CA PRO A 45 39.11 6.28 -3.44
C PRO A 45 38.40 7.55 -2.98
N THR A 46 37.15 7.71 -3.44
CA THR A 46 36.26 8.74 -2.92
C THR A 46 35.96 8.45 -1.45
N PRO A 47 36.14 9.41 -0.52
CA PRO A 47 35.82 9.19 0.88
C PRO A 47 34.33 8.86 1.03
N SER A 48 34.05 7.64 1.47
CA SER A 48 32.72 7.14 1.74
C SER A 48 32.10 7.97 2.87
N LYS A 49 31.10 8.77 2.56
CA LYS A 49 30.22 9.36 3.58
C LYS A 49 29.69 8.24 4.47
N PRO A 50 29.65 8.42 5.83
CA PRO A 50 29.10 7.43 6.73
C PRO A 50 27.69 7.07 6.26
N GLY A 51 27.51 5.80 5.86
CA GLY A 51 26.27 5.32 5.27
C GLY A 51 25.11 5.51 6.27
N LYS A 52 24.11 6.32 5.91
CA LYS A 52 22.83 6.32 6.62
C LYS A 52 22.36 4.88 6.70
N LYS A 53 22.14 4.36 7.92
CA LYS A 53 21.59 3.01 8.14
C LYS A 53 20.38 2.85 7.22
N LYS A 54 20.47 1.93 6.24
CA LYS A 54 19.35 1.61 5.36
C LYS A 54 18.21 1.11 6.24
N TYR A 55 17.09 1.82 6.25
CA TYR A 55 15.88 1.37 6.92
C TYR A 55 15.44 0.06 6.26
N SER A 56 15.30 -1.00 7.07
CA SER A 56 14.78 -2.29 6.62
C SER A 56 13.29 -2.36 6.87
N HIS A 57 12.51 -2.65 5.85
CA HIS A 57 11.06 -2.83 5.94
C HIS A 57 10.62 -4.20 6.48
N SER A 58 11.56 -5.05 6.89
CA SER A 58 11.28 -6.42 7.37
C SER A 58 10.42 -6.46 8.64
N ASN A 59 10.44 -5.38 9.42
CA ASN A 59 9.69 -5.25 10.67
C ASN A 59 8.61 -4.16 10.58
N ASP A 60 8.11 -3.90 9.39
CA ASP A 60 7.01 -2.97 9.18
C ASP A 60 5.67 -3.70 9.19
N PHE A 61 4.69 -3.03 9.74
CA PHE A 61 3.28 -3.37 9.68
C PHE A 61 2.58 -2.46 8.69
N LEU A 62 1.79 -3.01 7.79
CA LEU A 62 1.05 -2.26 6.79
C LEU A 62 -0.39 -1.99 7.27
N ILE A 63 -0.73 -0.73 7.43
CA ILE A 63 -2.11 -0.29 7.65
C ILE A 63 -2.64 0.21 6.31
N ARG A 64 -3.68 -0.43 5.79
CA ARG A 64 -4.31 -0.03 4.53
C ARG A 64 -5.82 0.04 4.65
N GLY A 65 -6.46 0.72 3.73
CA GLY A 65 -7.91 0.77 3.71
C GLY A 65 -8.48 1.75 2.73
N THR A 66 -9.79 2.00 2.88
CA THR A 66 -10.53 2.92 2.01
C THR A 66 -11.44 3.80 2.87
N VAL A 67 -11.55 5.05 2.46
CA VAL A 67 -12.44 6.04 3.06
C VAL A 67 -13.58 6.34 2.09
N PHE A 68 -14.80 6.27 2.58
CA PHE A 68 -16.01 6.59 1.84
C PHE A 68 -16.77 7.74 2.52
N THR A 69 -17.56 8.45 1.74
CA THR A 69 -18.60 9.32 2.25
C THR A 69 -19.76 8.50 2.82
N GLU A 70 -20.75 9.14 3.48
CA GLU A 70 -21.98 8.49 3.93
C GLU A 70 -22.76 7.80 2.79
N LYS A 71 -22.67 8.37 1.57
CA LYS A 71 -23.30 7.84 0.34
C LYS A 71 -22.50 6.72 -0.32
N ALA A 72 -21.51 6.18 0.35
CA ALA A 72 -20.61 5.14 -0.16
C ALA A 72 -19.80 5.54 -1.41
N LEU A 73 -19.60 6.83 -1.64
CA LEU A 73 -18.70 7.32 -2.69
C LEU A 73 -17.26 7.38 -2.15
N SER A 74 -16.28 7.07 -2.98
CA SER A 74 -14.87 7.22 -2.64
C SER A 74 -14.55 8.63 -2.18
N PHE A 75 -13.74 8.76 -1.12
CA PHE A 75 -13.40 10.05 -0.55
C PHE A 75 -11.90 10.35 -0.68
N PRO A 76 -11.47 11.04 -1.75
CA PRO A 76 -10.07 11.42 -1.94
C PRO A 76 -9.66 12.60 -1.05
N GLY A 77 -8.36 12.72 -0.79
CA GLY A 77 -7.77 13.85 -0.07
C GLY A 77 -8.09 13.89 1.43
N VAL A 78 -8.62 12.82 2.01
CA VAL A 78 -8.86 12.71 3.44
C VAL A 78 -7.52 12.53 4.15
N GLN A 79 -7.27 13.32 5.20
CA GLN A 79 -6.07 13.26 6.01
C GLN A 79 -6.16 12.11 7.02
N LEU A 80 -5.10 11.31 7.07
CA LEU A 80 -4.92 10.26 8.08
C LEU A 80 -3.69 10.59 8.91
N ARG A 81 -3.83 10.61 10.21
CA ARG A 81 -2.74 10.82 11.15
C ARG A 81 -2.65 9.66 12.11
N ILE A 82 -1.44 9.16 12.30
CA ILE A 82 -1.20 7.98 13.12
C ILE A 82 -0.20 8.31 14.22
N ARG A 83 -0.49 7.80 15.42
CA ARG A 83 0.39 7.86 16.60
C ARG A 83 0.43 6.50 17.27
N ARG A 84 1.45 6.25 18.08
CA ARG A 84 1.42 5.09 18.97
C ARG A 84 0.37 5.32 20.05
N ALA A 85 -0.31 4.25 20.43
CA ALA A 85 -1.29 4.32 21.50
C ALA A 85 -0.64 4.87 22.79
N GLY A 86 -1.30 5.86 23.39
CA GLY A 86 -0.80 6.58 24.57
C GLY A 86 0.16 7.75 24.28
N GLU A 87 0.67 7.91 23.06
CA GLU A 87 1.45 9.09 22.67
C GLU A 87 0.53 10.24 22.24
N LYS A 88 0.93 11.49 22.58
CA LYS A 88 0.19 12.69 22.15
C LYS A 88 0.57 13.13 20.74
N LYS A 89 1.78 12.81 20.27
CA LYS A 89 2.33 13.31 19.01
C LYS A 89 2.04 12.32 17.87
N PHE A 90 1.44 12.83 16.81
CA PHE A 90 1.34 12.09 15.52
C PHE A 90 2.72 12.01 14.87
N ARG A 91 3.08 10.82 14.39
CA ARG A 91 4.38 10.55 13.78
C ARG A 91 4.27 10.23 12.30
N TRP A 92 3.13 9.73 11.87
CA TRP A 92 2.87 9.38 10.47
C TRP A 92 1.62 10.12 10.01
N GLU A 93 1.70 10.58 8.77
CA GLU A 93 0.61 11.28 8.11
C GLU A 93 0.52 10.78 6.67
N SER A 94 -0.69 10.65 6.17
CA SER A 94 -0.98 10.23 4.81
C SER A 94 -2.29 10.85 4.35
N TYR A 95 -2.57 10.74 3.05
CA TYR A 95 -3.81 11.19 2.44
C TYR A 95 -4.37 10.09 1.56
N THR A 96 -5.70 10.03 1.44
CA THR A 96 -6.34 9.12 0.51
C THR A 96 -6.10 9.54 -0.93
N ASN A 97 -5.90 8.55 -1.82
CA ASN A 97 -5.75 8.75 -3.26
C ASN A 97 -7.10 9.07 -3.94
N SER A 98 -7.12 9.18 -5.27
CA SER A 98 -8.33 9.46 -6.07
C SER A 98 -9.46 8.43 -5.90
N ARG A 99 -9.14 7.21 -5.41
CA ARG A 99 -10.12 6.15 -5.12
C ARG A 99 -10.52 6.10 -3.65
N GLY A 100 -10.05 7.05 -2.83
CA GLY A 100 -10.26 7.03 -1.39
C GLY A 100 -9.41 6.01 -0.64
N GLU A 101 -8.42 5.39 -1.28
CA GLU A 101 -7.57 4.36 -0.69
C GLU A 101 -6.34 4.98 0.00
N PHE A 102 -5.86 4.31 1.03
CA PHE A 102 -4.61 4.68 1.71
C PHE A 102 -3.80 3.45 2.11
N ALA A 103 -2.49 3.65 2.28
CA ALA A 103 -1.57 2.66 2.82
C ALA A 103 -0.46 3.36 3.60
N VAL A 104 -0.23 2.95 4.85
CA VAL A 104 0.80 3.51 5.72
C VAL A 104 1.59 2.38 6.35
N ARG A 105 2.92 2.49 6.33
CA ARG A 105 3.81 1.55 7.02
C ARG A 105 4.21 2.12 8.36
N VAL A 106 4.08 1.31 9.41
CA VAL A 106 4.49 1.63 10.78
C VAL A 106 5.33 0.49 11.34
N PRO A 107 6.26 0.74 12.27
CA PRO A 107 7.04 -0.34 12.90
C PRO A 107 6.12 -1.33 13.63
N GLN A 108 6.43 -2.63 13.58
CA GLN A 108 5.73 -3.65 14.38
C GLN A 108 6.02 -3.50 15.88
N GLY A 109 5.23 -4.17 16.70
CA GLY A 109 5.46 -4.29 18.14
C GLY A 109 4.78 -3.23 19.01
N SER A 110 3.91 -2.40 18.42
CA SER A 110 3.13 -1.39 19.16
C SER A 110 1.69 -1.37 18.70
N ASP A 111 0.80 -0.86 19.56
CA ASP A 111 -0.55 -0.50 19.14
C ASP A 111 -0.52 0.94 18.62
N TYR A 112 -1.34 1.20 17.63
CA TYR A 112 -1.44 2.50 16.97
C TYR A 112 -2.86 3.04 17.06
N GLU A 113 -2.97 4.34 17.13
CA GLU A 113 -4.22 5.07 17.03
C GLU A 113 -4.19 5.88 15.73
N MET A 114 -5.12 5.58 14.85
CA MET A 114 -5.32 6.27 13.59
C MET A 114 -6.50 7.21 13.70
N VAL A 115 -6.28 8.44 13.31
CA VAL A 115 -7.28 9.51 13.26
C VAL A 115 -7.49 9.92 11.82
N VAL A 116 -8.75 9.88 11.37
CA VAL A 116 -9.17 10.25 10.01
C VAL A 116 -9.93 11.55 10.08
N HIS A 117 -9.43 12.55 9.35
CA HIS A 117 -9.95 13.91 9.37
C HIS A 117 -10.27 14.41 7.96
N ALA A 118 -11.47 14.98 7.79
CA ALA A 118 -11.86 15.69 6.59
C ALA A 118 -12.70 16.92 6.97
N LYS A 119 -12.49 18.03 6.28
CA LYS A 119 -13.23 19.28 6.55
C LYS A 119 -14.74 19.08 6.33
N GLY A 120 -15.55 19.44 7.31
CA GLY A 120 -17.01 19.29 7.25
C GLY A 120 -17.54 17.90 7.63
N PHE A 121 -16.65 16.99 8.06
CA PHE A 121 -17.01 15.65 8.50
C PHE A 121 -16.55 15.38 9.92
N ALA A 122 -17.26 14.51 10.61
CA ALA A 122 -16.91 14.07 11.95
C ALA A 122 -15.58 13.27 11.90
N GLU A 123 -14.64 13.65 12.77
CA GLU A 123 -13.38 12.93 12.93
C GLU A 123 -13.64 11.52 13.45
N GLN A 124 -12.95 10.54 12.90
CA GLN A 124 -13.03 9.14 13.32
C GLN A 124 -11.68 8.64 13.80
N THR A 125 -11.70 7.89 14.89
CA THR A 125 -10.52 7.28 15.48
C THR A 125 -10.66 5.77 15.51
N ARG A 126 -9.59 5.05 15.15
CA ARG A 126 -9.50 3.58 15.23
C ARG A 126 -8.17 3.16 15.84
N THR A 127 -8.23 2.13 16.65
CA THR A 127 -7.03 1.47 17.17
C THR A 127 -6.64 0.31 16.28
N VAL A 128 -5.34 0.17 16.02
CA VAL A 128 -4.71 -0.84 15.18
C VAL A 128 -3.68 -1.60 16.00
N GLY A 129 -3.81 -2.90 16.09
CA GLY A 129 -2.90 -3.76 16.86
C GLY A 129 -1.78 -4.32 15.98
N ALA A 130 -0.58 -3.75 16.03
CA ALA A 130 0.58 -4.26 15.30
C ALA A 130 1.53 -5.10 16.18
N LYS A 131 1.02 -5.66 17.30
CA LYS A 131 1.79 -6.50 18.24
C LYS A 131 1.75 -7.99 17.94
N THR A 132 0.72 -8.50 17.32
CA THR A 132 0.34 -9.91 17.30
C THR A 132 0.76 -10.68 16.05
N GLY A 133 1.94 -10.42 15.50
CA GLY A 133 2.47 -11.23 14.38
C GLY A 133 1.76 -11.05 13.03
N ALA A 134 0.66 -10.31 12.98
CA ALA A 134 0.08 -9.86 11.72
C ALA A 134 1.05 -8.92 11.01
N ILE A 135 1.09 -8.97 9.69
CA ILE A 135 1.94 -8.09 8.87
C ILE A 135 1.15 -6.93 8.27
N GLU A 136 -0.17 -7.03 8.24
CA GLU A 136 -1.07 -6.00 7.73
C GLU A 136 -2.44 -6.00 8.41
N GLU A 137 -3.11 -4.86 8.38
CA GLU A 137 -4.52 -4.70 8.74
C GLU A 137 -5.22 -3.86 7.68
N SER A 138 -6.41 -4.30 7.28
CA SER A 138 -7.25 -3.58 6.31
C SER A 138 -8.50 -3.05 6.99
N MET A 139 -8.85 -1.79 6.74
CA MET A 139 -9.99 -1.13 7.36
C MET A 139 -10.76 -0.23 6.42
N VAL A 140 -12.02 0.00 6.76
CA VAL A 140 -12.91 0.88 6.00
C VAL A 140 -13.46 1.96 6.94
N PHE A 141 -13.39 3.20 6.49
CA PHE A 141 -14.00 4.34 7.15
C PHE A 141 -15.18 4.87 6.33
N ARG A 142 -16.24 5.22 7.00
CA ARG A 142 -17.41 5.88 6.40
C ARG A 142 -17.62 7.20 7.11
N MET A 143 -17.23 8.29 6.46
CA MET A 143 -17.27 9.63 7.04
C MET A 143 -18.70 10.17 7.08
N GLN A 144 -19.09 10.69 8.25
CA GLN A 144 -20.39 11.34 8.46
C GLN A 144 -20.21 12.86 8.43
N PRO A 145 -21.03 13.62 7.70
CA PRO A 145 -20.95 15.07 7.73
C PRO A 145 -21.30 15.59 9.14
N THR A 146 -20.61 16.66 9.55
CA THR A 146 -20.98 17.37 10.78
C THR A 146 -22.21 18.23 10.54
N ALA A 147 -23.08 18.38 11.54
CA ALA A 147 -24.23 19.27 11.48
C ALA A 147 -23.73 20.71 11.18
N GLY A 148 -23.94 21.18 9.93
CA GLY A 148 -23.46 22.48 9.43
C GLY A 148 -22.36 22.41 8.37
N GLY A 149 -21.79 21.23 8.09
CA GLY A 149 -20.90 21.02 6.95
C GLY A 149 -21.74 20.80 5.69
N LYS A 150 -21.77 21.78 4.77
CA LYS A 150 -22.19 21.51 3.38
C LYS A 150 -21.10 20.64 2.76
N GLY A 151 -21.42 19.38 2.48
CA GLY A 151 -20.61 18.49 1.68
C GLY A 151 -20.63 18.86 0.20
#